data_110a6fd84a0756544c243d150bad57c6
#
_entry.id   110a6fd84a0756544c243d150bad57c6
#
_cell.length_a   1.000
_cell.length_b   1.000
_cell.length_c   1.000
_cell.angle_alpha   90.00
_cell.angle_beta   90.00
_cell.angle_gamma   90.00
#
_symmetry.space_group_name_H-M   'P 1'
#
loop_
_entity.id
_entity.type
_entity.pdbx_description
1 polymer ?
#
loop_
_entity_poly.entity_id
_entity_poly.type
_entity_poly.pdbx_seq_one_letter_code
_entity_poly.pdbx_strand_id
1 'polypeptide(L)'
;MATVFWISRLKAGVAAADYEKWVREFDYVKARDLSSILSYRAHRVHDHFLPAEGGRPFDYLEVIEITDLDEYRKQLAEHPSAQAIAAEWGNYVELVYSLTGEFLGPGVTRA
;
A
#
# COMPACT_ATOMS: atom_id res chain seq x y z
N MET A 1 -8.42 -10.84 11.29
CA MET A 1 -7.69 -10.78 10.01
C MET A 1 -6.56 -9.79 10.12
N ALA A 2 -5.45 -10.11 9.51
CA ALA A 2 -4.28 -9.24 9.55
C ALA A 2 -4.39 -8.12 8.52
N THR A 3 -3.77 -6.99 8.83
CA THR A 3 -3.66 -5.86 7.92
C THR A 3 -2.17 -5.52 7.77
N VAL A 4 -1.77 -5.21 6.55
CA VAL A 4 -0.42 -4.73 6.25
C VAL A 4 -0.54 -3.29 5.77
N PHE A 5 0.32 -2.44 6.32
CA PHE A 5 0.42 -1.03 5.93
C PHE A 5 1.74 -0.82 5.21
N TRP A 6 1.69 -0.19 4.05
CA TRP A 6 2.87 0.25 3.32
C TRP A 6 2.85 1.77 3.29
N ILE A 7 3.88 2.38 3.79
CA ILE A 7 3.99 3.83 3.91
C ILE A 7 5.18 4.26 3.08
N SER A 8 4.94 5.12 2.08
CA SER A 8 5.94 5.45 1.07
C SER A 8 6.00 6.93 0.77
N ARG A 9 7.13 7.32 0.17
CA ARG A 9 7.40 8.68 -0.28
C ARG A 9 7.79 8.65 -1.75
N LEU A 10 7.29 9.62 -2.52
CA LEU A 10 7.70 9.77 -3.92
C LEU A 10 9.20 10.02 -4.01
N LYS A 11 9.84 9.36 -4.94
CA LYS A 11 11.23 9.65 -5.28
C LYS A 11 11.34 11.02 -5.93
N ALA A 12 12.49 11.66 -5.77
CA ALA A 12 12.77 12.95 -6.38
C ALA A 12 12.54 12.87 -7.89
N GLY A 13 11.83 13.86 -8.44
CA GLY A 13 11.55 13.93 -9.87
C GLY A 13 10.38 13.09 -10.35
N VAL A 14 9.75 12.29 -9.48
CA VAL A 14 8.57 11.49 -9.86
C VAL A 14 7.30 12.31 -9.62
N ALA A 15 6.46 12.40 -10.64
CA ALA A 15 5.18 13.06 -10.51
C ALA A 15 4.16 12.14 -9.83
N ALA A 16 3.37 12.68 -8.91
CA ALA A 16 2.31 11.94 -8.23
C ALA A 16 1.34 11.32 -9.22
N ALA A 17 0.96 12.05 -10.27
CA ALA A 17 0.04 11.56 -11.28
C ALA A 17 0.54 10.30 -11.97
N ASP A 18 1.84 10.21 -12.23
CA ASP A 18 2.44 9.04 -12.89
C ASP A 18 2.42 7.82 -11.98
N TYR A 19 2.75 7.99 -10.70
CA TYR A 19 2.67 6.90 -9.73
C TYR A 19 1.23 6.42 -9.55
N GLU A 20 0.29 7.33 -9.41
CA GLU A 20 -1.12 6.98 -9.18
C GLU A 20 -1.74 6.28 -10.39
N LYS A 21 -1.34 6.66 -11.60
CA LYS A 21 -1.73 5.96 -12.81
C LYS A 21 -1.20 4.53 -12.80
N TRP A 22 0.07 4.35 -12.46
CA TRP A 22 0.68 3.03 -12.34
C TRP A 22 -0.03 2.17 -11.29
N VAL A 23 -0.39 2.75 -10.13
CA VAL A 23 -1.15 2.03 -9.10
C VAL A 23 -2.47 1.51 -9.66
N ARG A 24 -3.23 2.36 -10.34
CA ARG A 24 -4.55 1.99 -10.86
C ARG A 24 -4.47 0.99 -12.02
N GLU A 25 -3.52 1.16 -12.92
CA GLU A 25 -3.43 0.39 -14.16
C GLU A 25 -2.57 -0.87 -14.06
N PHE A 26 -1.65 -0.92 -13.10
CA PHE A 26 -0.72 -2.03 -12.97
C PHE A 26 -0.79 -2.70 -11.60
N ASP A 27 -0.53 -1.95 -10.53
CA ASP A 27 -0.43 -2.49 -9.16
C ASP A 27 -1.74 -3.16 -8.72
N TYR A 28 -2.86 -2.44 -8.77
CA TYR A 28 -4.16 -3.01 -8.42
C TYR A 28 -4.53 -4.22 -9.30
N VAL A 29 -4.21 -4.14 -10.58
CA VAL A 29 -4.53 -5.22 -11.52
C VAL A 29 -3.75 -6.49 -11.18
N LYS A 30 -2.45 -6.37 -10.94
CA LYS A 30 -1.60 -7.50 -10.57
C LYS A 30 -1.92 -8.03 -9.17
N ALA A 31 -2.24 -7.15 -8.24
CA ALA A 31 -2.56 -7.53 -6.86
C ALA A 31 -3.80 -8.43 -6.78
N ARG A 32 -4.73 -8.33 -7.72
CA ARG A 32 -5.91 -9.23 -7.80
C ARG A 32 -5.53 -10.69 -7.97
N ASP A 33 -4.34 -10.98 -8.49
CA ASP A 33 -3.86 -12.35 -8.67
C ASP A 33 -3.41 -12.99 -7.35
N LEU A 34 -3.21 -12.18 -6.30
CA LEU A 34 -2.74 -12.66 -5.00
C LEU A 34 -3.94 -13.03 -4.12
N SER A 35 -4.18 -14.34 -3.98
CA SER A 35 -5.34 -14.83 -3.22
C SER A 35 -5.31 -14.47 -1.74
N SER A 36 -4.15 -14.14 -1.19
CA SER A 36 -4.04 -13.69 0.20
C SER A 36 -4.58 -12.27 0.42
N ILE A 37 -4.74 -11.47 -0.62
CA ILE A 37 -5.25 -10.11 -0.53
C ILE A 37 -6.78 -10.13 -0.54
N LEU A 38 -7.39 -9.67 0.55
CA LEU A 38 -8.85 -9.51 0.66
C LEU A 38 -9.28 -8.12 0.18
N SER A 39 -8.50 -7.10 0.50
CA SER A 39 -8.71 -5.74 0.01
C SER A 39 -7.38 -5.00 -0.02
N TYR A 40 -7.27 -4.07 -0.94
CA TYR A 40 -6.09 -3.23 -1.09
C TYR A 40 -6.54 -1.82 -1.47
N ARG A 41 -6.19 -0.85 -0.64
CA ARG A 41 -6.54 0.55 -0.86
C ARG A 41 -5.31 1.42 -0.64
N ALA A 42 -4.86 2.10 -1.69
CA ALA A 42 -3.83 3.12 -1.61
C ALA A 42 -4.46 4.48 -1.37
N HIS A 43 -3.86 5.25 -0.49
CA HIS A 43 -4.33 6.59 -0.14
C HIS A 43 -3.23 7.60 -0.41
N ARG A 44 -3.59 8.71 -1.08
CA ARG A 44 -2.72 9.88 -1.16
C ARG A 44 -2.84 10.65 0.14
N VAL A 45 -1.72 10.93 0.76
CA VAL A 45 -1.70 11.75 1.99
C VAL A 45 -1.62 13.22 1.59
N HIS A 46 -2.55 14.03 2.09
CA HIS A 46 -2.59 15.47 1.78
C HIS A 46 -1.76 16.28 2.76
N ASP A 47 -2.14 16.25 4.04
CA ASP A 47 -1.54 17.09 5.07
C ASP A 47 -1.93 16.56 6.45
N HIS A 48 -1.37 17.17 7.49
CA HIS A 48 -1.82 16.93 8.86
C HIS A 48 -3.28 17.38 9.01
N PHE A 49 -4.10 16.53 9.63
CA PHE A 49 -5.48 16.91 9.96
C PHE A 49 -5.51 17.86 11.16
N LEU A 50 -4.76 17.49 12.21
CA LEU A 50 -4.54 18.38 13.35
C LEU A 50 -3.19 19.06 13.18
N PRO A 51 -3.04 20.35 13.60
CA PRO A 51 -1.77 21.06 13.46
C PRO A 51 -0.60 20.28 14.08
N ALA A 52 0.48 20.19 13.32
CA ALA A 52 1.72 19.55 13.75
C ALA A 52 2.91 20.25 13.08
N GLU A 53 4.08 20.12 13.72
CA GLU A 53 5.29 20.70 13.17
C GLU A 53 5.77 19.91 11.96
N GLY A 54 6.47 20.59 11.05
CA GLY A 54 7.01 20.00 9.84
C GLY A 54 5.99 19.83 8.75
N GLY A 55 6.46 19.38 7.60
CA GLY A 55 5.62 19.07 6.46
C GLY A 55 5.00 17.68 6.56
N ARG A 56 4.37 17.28 5.48
CA ARG A 56 3.82 15.94 5.34
C ARG A 56 4.93 14.89 5.54
N PRO A 57 4.75 13.90 6.45
CA PRO A 57 5.82 12.97 6.79
C PRO A 57 6.07 11.91 5.71
N PHE A 58 5.06 11.62 4.88
CA PHE A 58 5.13 10.70 3.75
C PHE A 58 4.03 11.03 2.75
N ASP A 59 4.04 10.37 1.59
CA ASP A 59 3.14 10.75 0.50
C ASP A 59 1.99 9.77 0.31
N TYR A 60 2.18 8.48 0.59
CA TYR A 60 1.18 7.44 0.37
C TYR A 60 1.10 6.48 1.54
N LEU A 61 -0.13 6.05 1.80
CA LEU A 61 -0.45 5.00 2.77
C LEU A 61 -1.27 3.94 2.05
N GLU A 62 -0.77 2.72 2.02
CA GLU A 62 -1.47 1.57 1.46
C GLU A 62 -1.96 0.70 2.60
N VAL A 63 -3.23 0.31 2.55
CA VAL A 63 -3.86 -0.55 3.55
C VAL A 63 -4.31 -1.82 2.84
N ILE A 64 -3.71 -2.95 3.23
CA ILE A 64 -3.98 -4.24 2.62
C ILE A 64 -4.49 -5.20 3.69
N GLU A 65 -5.75 -5.62 3.57
CA GLU A 65 -6.30 -6.68 4.40
C GLU A 65 -5.97 -8.02 3.76
N ILE A 66 -5.47 -8.94 4.55
CA ILE A 66 -4.98 -10.23 4.07
C ILE A 66 -5.59 -11.39 4.85
N THR A 67 -5.59 -12.56 4.24
CA THR A 67 -6.07 -13.79 4.85
C THR A 67 -5.15 -14.26 5.98
N ASP A 68 -3.84 -14.28 5.69
CA ASP A 68 -2.81 -14.81 6.58
C ASP A 68 -1.45 -14.20 6.23
N LEU A 69 -0.68 -13.84 7.25
CA LEU A 69 0.63 -13.21 7.05
C LEU A 69 1.62 -14.13 6.34
N ASP A 70 1.65 -15.41 6.71
CA ASP A 70 2.60 -16.35 6.11
C ASP A 70 2.28 -16.59 4.63
N GLU A 71 1.01 -16.72 4.27
CA GLU A 71 0.58 -16.84 2.89
C GLU A 71 0.93 -15.58 2.08
N TYR A 72 0.67 -14.42 2.64
CA TYR A 72 1.00 -13.16 1.98
C TYR A 72 2.51 -13.01 1.73
N ARG A 73 3.33 -13.29 2.75
CA ARG A 73 4.79 -13.30 2.61
C ARG A 73 5.26 -14.27 1.54
N LYS A 74 4.68 -15.46 1.50
CA LYS A 74 5.01 -16.47 0.49
C LYS A 74 4.67 -15.97 -0.91
N GLN A 75 3.48 -15.39 -1.09
CA GLN A 75 3.07 -14.84 -2.39
C GLN A 75 3.93 -13.67 -2.80
N LEU A 76 4.30 -12.77 -1.88
CA LEU A 76 5.23 -11.69 -2.19
C LEU A 76 6.58 -12.19 -2.68
N ALA A 77 7.06 -13.30 -2.13
CA ALA A 77 8.35 -13.87 -2.51
C ALA A 77 8.31 -14.68 -3.80
N GLU A 78 7.20 -15.36 -4.09
CA GLU A 78 7.15 -16.39 -5.12
C GLU A 78 6.19 -16.11 -6.28
N HIS A 79 5.12 -15.34 -6.04
CA HIS A 79 4.09 -15.16 -7.06
C HIS A 79 4.56 -14.20 -8.16
N PRO A 80 4.42 -14.60 -9.45
CA PRO A 80 4.87 -13.76 -10.56
C PRO A 80 4.28 -12.35 -10.57
N SER A 81 3.00 -12.19 -10.20
CA SER A 81 2.35 -10.87 -10.16
C SER A 81 2.94 -9.99 -9.06
N ALA A 82 3.27 -10.56 -7.90
CA ALA A 82 3.93 -9.82 -6.83
C ALA A 82 5.35 -9.40 -7.22
N GLN A 83 6.07 -10.30 -7.89
CA GLN A 83 7.41 -10.00 -8.40
C GLN A 83 7.39 -8.90 -9.45
N ALA A 84 6.36 -8.89 -10.32
CA ALA A 84 6.18 -7.85 -11.31
C ALA A 84 5.93 -6.48 -10.66
N ILE A 85 5.11 -6.44 -9.62
CA ILE A 85 4.87 -5.21 -8.84
C ILE A 85 6.17 -4.73 -8.21
N ALA A 86 6.89 -5.62 -7.53
CA ALA A 86 8.14 -5.27 -6.84
C ALA A 86 9.20 -4.74 -7.80
N ALA A 87 9.26 -5.27 -9.02
CA ALA A 87 10.22 -4.83 -10.03
C ALA A 87 10.02 -3.38 -10.47
N GLU A 88 8.79 -2.85 -10.38
CA GLU A 88 8.47 -1.51 -10.86
C GLU A 88 8.20 -0.50 -9.75
N TRP A 89 7.70 -0.95 -8.60
CA TRP A 89 7.29 -0.08 -7.50
C TRP A 89 8.39 0.90 -7.06
N GLY A 90 9.60 0.40 -6.94
CA GLY A 90 10.76 1.20 -6.53
C GLY A 90 11.20 2.26 -7.54
N ASN A 91 10.64 2.25 -8.76
CA ASN A 91 10.90 3.33 -9.73
C ASN A 91 10.18 4.61 -9.35
N TYR A 92 9.12 4.52 -8.56
CA TYR A 92 8.25 5.65 -8.24
C TYR A 92 8.41 6.15 -6.81
N VAL A 93 8.53 5.22 -5.86
CA VAL A 93 8.51 5.53 -4.44
C VAL A 93 9.62 4.79 -3.69
N GLU A 94 9.94 5.33 -2.52
CA GLU A 94 10.77 4.65 -1.55
C GLU A 94 9.95 4.28 -0.32
N LEU A 95 10.26 3.15 0.28
CA LEU A 95 9.59 2.68 1.49
C LEU A 95 10.02 3.53 2.68
N VAL A 96 9.04 4.04 3.44
CA VAL A 96 9.28 4.67 4.73
C VAL A 96 9.13 3.64 5.83
N TYR A 97 7.95 3.00 5.91
CA TYR A 97 7.67 1.91 6.83
C TYR A 97 6.77 0.87 6.19
N SER A 98 6.91 -0.38 6.64
CA SER A 98 5.92 -1.42 6.41
C SER A 98 5.57 -2.03 7.76
N LEU A 99 4.30 -2.05 8.09
CA LEU A 99 3.80 -2.43 9.40
C LEU A 99 2.72 -3.48 9.27
N THR A 100 2.59 -4.32 10.28
CA THR A 100 1.47 -5.23 10.41
C THR A 100 0.54 -4.75 11.51
N GLY A 101 -0.75 -5.02 11.34
CA GLY A 101 -1.74 -4.68 12.33
C GLY A 101 -2.90 -5.64 12.29
N GLU A 102 -3.87 -5.37 13.12
CA GLU A 102 -5.09 -6.17 13.22
C GLU A 102 -6.29 -5.24 13.32
N PHE A 103 -7.30 -5.50 12.52
CA PHE A 103 -8.54 -4.73 12.60
C PHE A 103 -9.24 -5.01 13.94
N LEU A 104 -9.61 -3.95 14.64
CA LEU A 104 -10.41 -4.04 15.86
C LEU A 104 -11.89 -4.00 15.48
N GLY A 105 -12.45 -5.18 15.26
CA GLY A 105 -13.86 -5.26 14.90
C GLY A 105 -14.78 -4.96 16.09
N PRO A 106 -16.05 -4.56 15.81
CA PRO A 106 -16.65 -4.45 14.48
C PRO A 106 -16.42 -3.11 13.78
N GLY A 107 -15.85 -2.12 14.43
CA GLY A 107 -15.71 -0.77 13.87
C GLY A 107 -17.04 -0.01 13.86
N VAL A 108 -17.06 1.11 13.15
CA VAL A 108 -18.26 1.92 12.94
C VAL A 108 -18.43 2.12 11.43
N THR A 109 -19.63 1.77 10.94
CA THR A 109 -19.99 1.91 9.54
C THR A 109 -21.36 2.58 9.44
N ARG A 110 -21.50 3.53 8.50
CA ARG A 110 -22.79 4.14 8.16
C ARG A 110 -23.22 3.63 6.78
N ALA A 111 -24.45 3.24 6.70
CA ALA A 111 -25.04 2.81 5.45
C ALA A 111 -25.42 4.03 4.58
#